data_7be7a5c074784e05bcd9b52dccfe0480
#
_entry.id   7be7a5c074784e05bcd9b52dccfe0480
#
_cell.length_a   1.000
_cell.length_b   1.000
_cell.length_c   1.000
_cell.angle_alpha   90.00
_cell.angle_beta   90.00
_cell.angle_gamma   90.00
#
_symmetry.space_group_name_H-M   'P 1'
#
loop_
_entity.id
_entity.type
_entity.pdbx_description
1 polymer ?
#
loop_
_entity_poly.entity_id
_entity_poly.type
_entity_poly.pdbx_seq_one_letter_code
_entity_poly.pdbx_strand_id
1 'polypeptide(L)'
;KPDRRQRQMCIRDRFKDILISVQAIDKSGNIITIPSKEIKFEYRKSNLSDDLIFLSASFKGSKSSPSQIKNEIENLVKKKEKAQPTRIKTSGSTFKNPKSQTNKKVWELIKESVPLDKSFGDACISEKHCNFFVNKGSASFNDMNNLIEFVSKEVLEKTGIKLEKEIKILK
;
A
#
# COMPACT_ATOMS: atom_id res chain seq x y z
N LYS A 1 -18.30 -13.55 -2.56
CA LYS A 1 -16.98 -13.97 -2.01
C LYS A 1 -15.97 -12.92 -2.44
N PRO A 2 -15.12 -12.37 -1.55
CA PRO A 2 -14.08 -11.44 -1.96
C PRO A 2 -13.11 -12.15 -2.92
N ASP A 3 -12.80 -11.46 -4.02
CA ASP A 3 -11.98 -11.97 -5.09
C ASP A 3 -10.64 -12.53 -4.56
N ARG A 4 -10.31 -13.75 -4.98
CA ARG A 4 -9.09 -14.47 -4.61
C ARG A 4 -7.81 -13.67 -4.90
N ARG A 5 -7.85 -12.76 -5.89
CA ARG A 5 -6.75 -11.84 -6.25
C ARG A 5 -6.55 -10.75 -5.21
N GLN A 6 -7.62 -10.28 -4.56
CA GLN A 6 -7.56 -9.30 -3.49
C GLN A 6 -6.92 -9.88 -2.22
N ARG A 7 -7.08 -11.18 -1.98
CA ARG A 7 -6.41 -11.91 -0.90
C ARG A 7 -4.90 -12.03 -1.10
N GLN A 8 -4.42 -12.02 -2.35
CA GLN A 8 -2.99 -12.18 -2.66
C GLN A 8 -2.23 -10.84 -2.67
N MET A 9 -2.89 -9.72 -2.99
CA MET A 9 -2.27 -8.38 -2.93
C MET A 9 -2.29 -7.75 -1.54
N CYS A 10 -3.22 -8.17 -0.68
CA CYS A 10 -3.36 -7.66 0.69
C CYS A 10 -3.05 -8.77 1.71
N ILE A 11 -1.79 -9.18 1.80
CA ILE A 11 -1.27 -9.94 2.96
C ILE A 11 -1.62 -9.19 4.26
N ARG A 12 -1.80 -7.87 4.20
CA ARG A 12 -2.20 -7.00 5.29
C ARG A 12 -3.62 -7.22 5.81
N ASP A 13 -4.56 -7.72 5.00
CA ASP A 13 -5.93 -8.00 5.47
C ASP A 13 -5.98 -9.20 6.44
N ARG A 14 -4.91 -9.98 6.48
CA ARG A 14 -4.73 -11.09 7.43
C ARG A 14 -3.86 -10.76 8.63
N PHE A 15 -3.27 -9.56 8.69
CA PHE A 15 -2.49 -9.12 9.86
C PHE A 15 -3.30 -9.21 11.15
N LYS A 16 -4.59 -8.83 11.10
CA LYS A 16 -5.53 -8.95 12.21
C LYS A 16 -5.77 -10.38 12.69
N ASP A 17 -5.60 -11.37 11.81
CA ASP A 17 -5.89 -12.78 12.12
C ASP A 17 -4.79 -13.41 12.99
N ILE A 18 -3.59 -12.86 12.95
CA ILE A 18 -2.42 -13.34 13.68
C ILE A 18 -1.97 -12.39 14.80
N LEU A 19 -2.48 -11.16 14.84
CA LEU A 19 -2.12 -10.19 15.86
C LEU A 19 -2.75 -10.58 17.19
N ILE A 20 -1.94 -10.60 18.26
CA ILE A 20 -2.38 -10.80 19.66
C ILE A 20 -2.59 -9.46 20.33
N SER A 21 -1.56 -8.60 20.30
CA SER A 21 -1.59 -7.28 20.92
C SER A 21 -0.52 -6.37 20.31
N VAL A 22 -0.66 -5.08 20.55
CA VAL A 22 0.35 -4.06 20.27
C VAL A 22 0.70 -3.31 21.54
N GLN A 23 1.95 -2.89 21.66
CA GLN A 23 2.36 -1.90 22.65
C GLN A 23 2.56 -0.56 21.97
N ALA A 24 2.08 0.48 22.58
CA ALA A 24 2.23 1.85 22.09
C ALA A 24 2.50 2.80 23.25
N ILE A 25 3.12 3.94 22.95
CA ILE A 25 3.27 5.06 23.86
C ILE A 25 2.28 6.16 23.47
N ASP A 26 1.60 6.73 24.43
CA ASP A 26 0.70 7.86 24.26
C ASP A 26 1.43 9.22 24.36
N LYS A 27 0.71 10.32 24.11
CA LYS A 27 1.27 11.68 24.23
C LYS A 27 1.77 12.04 25.62
N SER A 28 1.28 11.36 26.65
CA SER A 28 1.68 11.58 28.04
C SER A 28 2.92 10.75 28.44
N GLY A 29 3.42 9.94 27.51
CA GLY A 29 4.57 9.07 27.74
C GLY A 29 4.24 7.73 28.39
N ASN A 30 2.95 7.37 28.52
CA ASN A 30 2.54 6.11 29.11
C ASN A 30 2.63 4.98 28.10
N ILE A 31 3.20 3.85 28.50
CA ILE A 31 3.19 2.63 27.68
C ILE A 31 1.90 1.87 27.94
N ILE A 32 1.13 1.67 26.88
CA ILE A 32 -0.14 0.93 26.90
C ILE A 32 -0.04 -0.33 26.05
N THR A 33 -0.73 -1.39 26.48
CA THR A 33 -0.85 -2.61 25.69
C THR A 33 -2.30 -2.76 25.23
N ILE A 34 -2.51 -2.82 23.92
CA ILE A 34 -3.83 -2.88 23.31
C ILE A 34 -4.02 -4.27 22.71
N PRO A 35 -4.95 -5.10 23.26
CA PRO A 35 -5.29 -6.39 22.68
C PRO A 35 -5.92 -6.27 21.29
N SER A 36 -5.64 -7.22 20.40
CA SER A 36 -6.18 -7.20 19.03
C SER A 36 -7.71 -7.17 18.94
N LYS A 37 -8.41 -7.73 19.93
CA LYS A 37 -9.88 -7.71 20.04
C LYS A 37 -10.47 -6.29 20.19
N GLU A 38 -9.69 -5.34 20.69
CA GLU A 38 -10.08 -3.92 20.86
C GLU A 38 -9.77 -3.09 19.61
N ILE A 39 -9.01 -3.67 18.66
CA ILE A 39 -8.63 -3.00 17.44
C ILE A 39 -9.63 -3.32 16.33
N LYS A 40 -10.38 -2.33 15.88
CA LYS A 40 -11.25 -2.46 14.70
C LYS A 40 -10.44 -2.15 13.46
N PHE A 41 -10.20 -3.16 12.63
CA PHE A 41 -9.47 -3.02 11.38
C PHE A 41 -10.44 -2.77 10.22
N GLU A 42 -10.21 -1.69 9.50
CA GLU A 42 -10.88 -1.34 8.25
C GLU A 42 -9.87 -1.28 7.10
N TYR A 43 -10.35 -0.98 5.89
CA TYR A 43 -9.47 -0.81 4.75
C TYR A 43 -8.56 0.41 4.94
N ARG A 44 -7.28 0.18 5.19
CA ARG A 44 -6.25 1.21 5.43
C ARG A 44 -6.48 2.08 6.69
N LYS A 45 -7.32 1.60 7.62
CA LYS A 45 -7.61 2.29 8.87
C LYS A 45 -7.71 1.33 10.05
N SER A 46 -7.56 1.86 11.24
CA SER A 46 -7.98 1.25 12.49
C SER A 46 -8.68 2.31 13.35
N ASN A 47 -9.33 1.88 14.43
CA ASN A 47 -9.93 2.78 15.41
C ASN A 47 -8.92 3.36 16.41
N LEU A 48 -7.64 3.04 16.25
CA LEU A 48 -6.59 3.56 17.15
C LEU A 48 -6.27 5.01 16.82
N SER A 49 -5.92 5.78 17.85
CA SER A 49 -5.54 7.18 17.71
C SER A 49 -4.26 7.31 16.86
N ASP A 50 -4.23 8.31 15.99
CA ASP A 50 -3.03 8.69 15.21
C ASP A 50 -1.90 9.25 16.09
N ASP A 51 -2.20 9.57 17.35
CA ASP A 51 -1.24 10.09 18.32
C ASP A 51 -0.40 9.01 19.01
N LEU A 52 -0.73 7.75 18.77
CA LEU A 52 0.01 6.62 19.34
C LEU A 52 1.29 6.33 18.54
N ILE A 53 2.38 6.16 19.27
CA ILE A 53 3.64 5.65 18.71
C ILE A 53 3.73 4.17 19.03
N PHE A 54 3.66 3.30 18.01
CA PHE A 54 3.74 1.86 18.20
C PHE A 54 5.19 1.42 18.45
N LEU A 55 5.39 0.69 19.55
CA LEU A 55 6.70 0.21 20.01
C LEU A 55 6.95 -1.25 19.61
N SER A 56 5.95 -2.11 19.82
CA SER A 56 6.05 -3.54 19.53
C SER A 56 4.70 -4.16 19.21
N ALA A 57 4.73 -5.37 18.63
CA ALA A 57 3.55 -6.17 18.41
C ALA A 57 3.83 -7.64 18.67
N SER A 58 2.86 -8.33 19.27
CA SER A 58 2.89 -9.78 19.51
C SER A 58 1.99 -10.48 18.48
N PHE A 59 2.53 -11.55 17.89
CA PHE A 59 1.82 -12.33 16.87
C PHE A 59 1.74 -13.79 17.24
N LYS A 60 0.67 -14.45 16.81
CA LYS A 60 0.50 -15.90 16.90
C LYS A 60 0.80 -16.52 15.54
N GLY A 61 1.79 -17.39 15.49
CA GLY A 61 2.12 -18.17 14.30
C GLY A 61 1.71 -19.65 14.47
N SER A 62 1.63 -20.35 13.35
CA SER A 62 1.48 -21.81 13.32
C SER A 62 2.85 -22.46 13.17
N LYS A 63 3.07 -23.58 13.88
CA LYS A 63 4.31 -24.36 13.71
C LYS A 63 4.35 -24.97 12.31
N SER A 64 5.50 -24.85 11.64
CA SER A 64 5.77 -25.48 10.35
C SER A 64 7.25 -25.85 10.27
N SER A 65 7.62 -26.70 9.29
CA SER A 65 9.04 -27.05 9.11
C SER A 65 9.81 -25.88 8.48
N PRO A 66 11.08 -25.71 8.81
CA PRO A 66 11.91 -24.64 8.21
C PRO A 66 11.95 -24.67 6.69
N SER A 67 11.94 -25.86 6.08
CA SER A 67 11.92 -26.03 4.62
C SER A 67 10.61 -25.55 4.00
N GLN A 68 9.46 -25.85 4.61
CA GLN A 68 8.17 -25.37 4.14
C GLN A 68 8.07 -23.85 4.25
N ILE A 69 8.50 -23.26 5.37
CA ILE A 69 8.52 -21.81 5.56
C ILE A 69 9.40 -21.14 4.49
N LYS A 70 10.60 -21.68 4.25
CA LYS A 70 11.52 -21.14 3.23
C LYS A 70 10.88 -21.18 1.84
N ASN A 71 10.30 -22.30 1.45
CA ASN A 71 9.62 -22.44 0.16
C ASN A 71 8.43 -21.47 0.00
N GLU A 72 7.64 -21.26 1.04
CA GLU A 72 6.55 -20.29 1.02
C GLU A 72 7.05 -18.86 0.85
N ILE A 73 8.11 -18.47 1.58
CA ILE A 73 8.74 -17.15 1.46
C ILE A 73 9.25 -16.95 0.03
N GLU A 74 9.99 -17.90 -0.53
CA GLU A 74 10.52 -17.82 -1.90
C GLU A 74 9.39 -17.68 -2.93
N ASN A 75 8.30 -18.44 -2.78
CA ASN A 75 7.14 -18.35 -3.65
C ASN A 75 6.44 -16.97 -3.56
N LEU A 76 6.32 -16.42 -2.36
CA LEU A 76 5.75 -15.08 -2.15
C LEU A 76 6.64 -14.00 -2.74
N VAL A 77 7.95 -14.09 -2.57
CA VAL A 77 8.93 -13.17 -3.18
C VAL A 77 8.82 -13.21 -4.71
N LYS A 78 8.86 -14.41 -5.32
CA LYS A 78 8.71 -14.57 -6.77
C LYS A 78 7.38 -14.00 -7.29
N LYS A 79 6.28 -14.22 -6.58
CA LYS A 79 4.96 -13.64 -6.93
C LYS A 79 4.98 -12.11 -6.86
N LYS A 80 5.58 -11.54 -5.82
CA LYS A 80 5.73 -10.10 -5.67
C LYS A 80 6.60 -9.50 -6.78
N GLU A 81 7.72 -10.10 -7.10
CA GLU A 81 8.63 -9.65 -8.15
C GLU A 81 7.98 -9.66 -9.55
N LYS A 82 7.07 -10.61 -9.81
CA LYS A 82 6.29 -10.64 -11.05
C LYS A 82 5.24 -9.52 -11.13
N ALA A 83 4.62 -9.17 -10.01
CA ALA A 83 3.45 -8.29 -9.97
C ALA A 83 3.79 -6.82 -9.68
N GLN A 84 4.94 -6.54 -9.09
CA GLN A 84 5.31 -5.20 -8.63
C GLN A 84 6.76 -4.88 -9.01
N PRO A 85 7.10 -3.59 -9.18
CA PRO A 85 8.49 -3.20 -9.36
C PRO A 85 9.29 -3.51 -8.09
N THR A 86 10.42 -4.18 -8.25
CA THR A 86 11.37 -4.50 -7.19
C THR A 86 12.74 -3.95 -7.54
N ARG A 87 13.55 -3.60 -6.53
CA ARG A 87 14.90 -3.04 -6.71
C ARG A 87 14.94 -1.72 -7.49
N ILE A 88 13.85 -0.95 -7.45
CA ILE A 88 13.70 0.37 -8.07
C ILE A 88 13.27 1.35 -6.99
N LYS A 89 13.69 2.61 -7.09
CA LYS A 89 13.29 3.68 -6.18
C LYS A 89 11.79 3.98 -6.38
N THR A 90 10.95 3.54 -5.47
CA THR A 90 9.50 3.77 -5.47
C THR A 90 8.96 3.83 -4.04
N SER A 91 7.93 4.63 -3.82
CA SER A 91 7.20 4.70 -2.54
C SER A 91 6.11 3.62 -2.39
N GLY A 92 6.00 2.71 -3.37
CA GLY A 92 4.93 1.69 -3.41
C GLY A 92 3.68 2.17 -4.13
N SER A 93 2.51 1.68 -3.71
CA SER A 93 1.23 2.12 -4.28
C SER A 93 0.98 3.59 -3.99
N THR A 94 0.79 4.39 -5.05
CA THR A 94 0.60 5.85 -4.92
C THR A 94 -0.79 6.20 -4.43
N PHE A 95 -1.82 5.50 -4.93
CA PHE A 95 -3.23 5.78 -4.60
C PHE A 95 -3.91 4.57 -3.97
N LYS A 96 -4.90 4.84 -3.13
CA LYS A 96 -5.82 3.82 -2.57
C LYS A 96 -6.84 3.39 -3.63
N ASN A 97 -7.31 2.14 -3.54
CA ASN A 97 -8.44 1.72 -4.38
C ASN A 97 -9.70 2.49 -3.97
N PRO A 98 -10.42 3.13 -4.91
CA PRO A 98 -11.59 3.99 -4.63
C PRO A 98 -12.87 3.16 -4.40
N LYS A 99 -12.85 2.30 -3.38
CA LYS A 99 -13.93 1.32 -3.09
C LYS A 99 -15.30 1.93 -2.84
N SER A 100 -15.36 3.20 -2.38
CA SER A 100 -16.61 3.93 -2.15
C SER A 100 -17.22 4.51 -3.43
N GLN A 101 -16.44 4.60 -4.50
CA GLN A 101 -16.86 5.24 -5.75
C GLN A 101 -17.04 4.23 -6.88
N THR A 102 -16.27 3.12 -6.88
CA THR A 102 -16.31 2.12 -7.96
C THR A 102 -15.76 0.76 -7.51
N ASN A 103 -16.15 -0.30 -8.21
CA ASN A 103 -15.56 -1.63 -8.08
C ASN A 103 -14.24 -1.78 -8.85
N LYS A 104 -13.88 -0.84 -9.74
CA LYS A 104 -12.61 -0.86 -10.46
C LYS A 104 -11.45 -0.63 -9.50
N LYS A 105 -10.32 -1.27 -9.79
CA LYS A 105 -9.07 -1.01 -9.09
C LYS A 105 -8.44 0.27 -9.63
N VAL A 106 -7.68 0.96 -8.79
CA VAL A 106 -7.01 2.19 -9.21
C VAL A 106 -6.07 1.98 -10.40
N TRP A 107 -5.41 0.84 -10.50
CA TRP A 107 -4.54 0.55 -11.65
C TRP A 107 -5.31 0.41 -12.97
N GLU A 108 -6.56 -0.06 -12.93
CA GLU A 108 -7.45 -0.12 -14.11
C GLU A 108 -7.81 1.29 -14.56
N LEU A 109 -8.20 2.14 -13.61
CA LEU A 109 -8.53 3.54 -13.88
C LEU A 109 -7.33 4.31 -14.47
N ILE A 110 -6.13 4.13 -13.90
CA ILE A 110 -4.93 4.77 -14.43
C ILE A 110 -4.64 4.28 -15.85
N LYS A 111 -4.70 2.96 -16.07
CA LYS A 111 -4.43 2.37 -17.39
C LYS A 111 -5.39 2.86 -18.47
N GLU A 112 -6.66 3.08 -18.13
CA GLU A 112 -7.68 3.57 -19.05
C GLU A 112 -7.60 5.08 -19.31
N SER A 113 -7.07 5.83 -18.33
CA SER A 113 -7.16 7.30 -18.35
C SER A 113 -5.85 8.00 -18.69
N VAL A 114 -4.70 7.37 -18.46
CA VAL A 114 -3.40 8.04 -18.46
C VAL A 114 -2.46 7.43 -19.49
N PRO A 115 -1.75 8.23 -20.30
CA PRO A 115 -0.64 7.76 -21.11
C PRO A 115 0.47 7.21 -20.18
N LEU A 116 0.75 5.90 -20.27
CA LEU A 116 1.66 5.24 -19.31
C LEU A 116 3.13 5.60 -19.54
N ASP A 117 3.47 6.16 -20.68
CA ASP A 117 4.78 6.70 -21.05
C ASP A 117 5.04 8.12 -20.51
N LYS A 118 4.00 8.77 -19.94
CA LYS A 118 4.15 10.11 -19.35
C LYS A 118 5.16 10.13 -18.23
N SER A 119 6.08 11.08 -18.29
CA SER A 119 7.10 11.34 -17.28
C SER A 119 7.24 12.83 -16.97
N PHE A 120 7.81 13.15 -15.80
CA PHE A 120 8.26 14.47 -15.40
C PHE A 120 9.70 14.31 -14.89
N GLY A 121 10.69 14.80 -15.65
CA GLY A 121 12.08 14.44 -15.43
C GLY A 121 12.25 12.91 -15.37
N ASP A 122 12.91 12.40 -14.32
CA ASP A 122 13.11 10.96 -14.12
C ASP A 122 11.96 10.29 -13.33
N ALA A 123 10.87 11.02 -13.01
CA ALA A 123 9.67 10.45 -12.41
C ALA A 123 8.75 9.88 -13.48
N CYS A 124 8.42 8.59 -13.39
CA CYS A 124 7.58 7.92 -14.38
C CYS A 124 6.66 6.86 -13.74
N ILE A 125 5.66 6.43 -14.51
CA ILE A 125 4.77 5.32 -14.15
C ILE A 125 5.50 4.01 -14.39
N SER A 126 5.39 3.06 -13.44
CA SER A 126 6.00 1.74 -13.61
C SER A 126 5.28 0.92 -14.67
N GLU A 127 6.04 0.35 -15.61
CA GLU A 127 5.53 -0.56 -16.64
C GLU A 127 4.91 -1.84 -16.05
N LYS A 128 5.41 -2.31 -14.90
CA LYS A 128 4.89 -3.51 -14.23
C LYS A 128 3.56 -3.27 -13.53
N HIS A 129 3.36 -2.09 -12.97
CA HIS A 129 2.16 -1.77 -12.21
C HIS A 129 1.93 -0.25 -12.16
N CYS A 130 0.96 0.23 -12.91
CA CYS A 130 0.75 1.67 -13.14
C CYS A 130 0.35 2.49 -11.89
N ASN A 131 -0.02 1.86 -10.78
CA ASN A 131 -0.17 2.57 -9.50
C ASN A 131 1.14 2.72 -8.70
N PHE A 132 2.28 2.30 -9.28
CA PHE A 132 3.60 2.51 -8.71
C PHE A 132 4.34 3.56 -9.53
N PHE A 133 4.69 4.66 -8.91
CA PHE A 133 5.52 5.68 -9.53
C PHE A 133 6.96 5.46 -9.10
N VAL A 134 7.87 5.58 -10.04
CA VAL A 134 9.27 5.23 -9.87
C VAL A 134 10.16 6.41 -10.25
N ASN A 135 11.26 6.53 -9.53
CA ASN A 135 12.35 7.43 -9.87
C ASN A 135 13.43 6.62 -10.60
N LYS A 136 13.59 6.85 -11.90
CA LYS A 136 14.60 6.16 -12.74
C LYS A 136 16.02 6.67 -12.51
N GLY A 137 16.20 7.80 -11.85
CA GLY A 137 17.52 8.38 -11.62
C GLY A 137 17.50 9.47 -10.56
N SER A 138 17.31 10.70 -11.00
CA SER A 138 17.45 11.93 -10.23
C SER A 138 16.16 12.75 -10.16
N ALA A 139 14.98 12.12 -10.27
CA ALA A 139 13.71 12.83 -10.13
C ALA A 139 13.66 13.62 -8.82
N SER A 140 13.29 14.88 -8.94
CA SER A 140 13.07 15.77 -7.80
C SER A 140 11.72 15.47 -7.14
N PHE A 141 11.49 16.04 -5.96
CA PHE A 141 10.18 16.05 -5.32
C PHE A 141 9.10 16.65 -6.23
N ASN A 142 9.42 17.75 -6.92
CA ASN A 142 8.48 18.42 -7.82
C ASN A 142 8.12 17.53 -9.01
N ASP A 143 9.07 16.80 -9.58
CA ASP A 143 8.79 15.88 -10.69
C ASP A 143 7.82 14.78 -10.25
N MET A 144 8.07 14.19 -9.09
CA MET A 144 7.19 13.15 -8.55
C MET A 144 5.80 13.70 -8.20
N ASN A 145 5.73 14.89 -7.59
CA ASN A 145 4.46 15.52 -7.25
C ASN A 145 3.67 15.91 -8.51
N ASN A 146 4.33 16.46 -9.54
CA ASN A 146 3.69 16.78 -10.81
C ASN A 146 3.10 15.53 -11.49
N LEU A 147 3.83 14.40 -11.44
CA LEU A 147 3.31 13.14 -11.96
C LEU A 147 2.06 12.66 -11.18
N ILE A 148 2.08 12.77 -9.85
CA ILE A 148 0.95 12.38 -8.99
C ILE A 148 -0.29 13.24 -9.29
N GLU A 149 -0.12 14.55 -9.37
CA GLU A 149 -1.23 15.48 -9.65
C GLU A 149 -1.76 15.29 -11.08
N PHE A 150 -0.88 15.11 -12.06
CA PHE A 150 -1.27 14.82 -13.44
C PHE A 150 -2.15 13.56 -13.52
N VAL A 151 -1.70 12.45 -12.94
CA VAL A 151 -2.46 11.19 -12.95
C VAL A 151 -3.81 11.34 -12.23
N SER A 152 -3.83 12.04 -11.09
CA SER A 152 -5.05 12.28 -10.33
C SER A 152 -6.07 13.09 -11.13
N LYS A 153 -5.60 14.13 -11.84
CA LYS A 153 -6.41 14.99 -12.70
C LYS A 153 -6.99 14.21 -13.89
N GLU A 154 -6.14 13.51 -14.64
CA GLU A 154 -6.56 12.73 -15.82
C GLU A 154 -7.63 11.68 -15.47
N VAL A 155 -7.44 10.97 -14.34
CA VAL A 155 -8.45 10.00 -13.89
C VAL A 155 -9.75 10.68 -13.52
N LEU A 156 -9.69 11.80 -12.79
CA LEU A 156 -10.89 12.57 -12.41
C LEU A 156 -11.64 13.07 -13.65
N GLU A 157 -10.93 13.68 -14.61
CA GLU A 157 -11.54 14.25 -15.82
C GLU A 157 -12.19 13.18 -16.71
N LYS A 158 -11.57 12.00 -16.84
CA LYS A 158 -12.07 10.93 -17.72
C LYS A 158 -13.09 10.01 -17.08
N THR A 159 -13.07 9.86 -15.76
CA THR A 159 -13.92 8.88 -15.07
C THR A 159 -14.84 9.46 -14.01
N GLY A 160 -14.65 10.73 -13.63
CA GLY A 160 -15.34 11.34 -12.49
C GLY A 160 -14.90 10.83 -11.11
N ILE A 161 -13.90 9.93 -11.06
CA ILE A 161 -13.45 9.30 -9.83
C ILE A 161 -12.29 10.09 -9.22
N LYS A 162 -12.45 10.54 -7.97
CA LYS A 162 -11.40 11.23 -7.22
C LYS A 162 -10.47 10.23 -6.55
N LEU A 163 -9.20 10.22 -6.94
CA LEU A 163 -8.19 9.37 -6.33
C LEU A 163 -7.71 9.91 -4.99
N GLU A 164 -7.56 9.04 -4.00
CA GLU A 164 -6.98 9.35 -2.68
C GLU A 164 -5.54 8.81 -2.62
N LYS A 165 -4.59 9.66 -2.22
CA LYS A 165 -3.18 9.25 -2.05
C LYS A 165 -3.04 8.24 -0.92
N GLU A 166 -2.30 7.14 -1.15
CA GLU A 166 -1.90 6.19 -0.10
C GLU A 166 -0.55 6.61 0.52
N ILE A 167 0.29 7.25 -0.26
CA ILE A 167 1.56 7.81 0.21
C ILE A 167 1.34 9.04 1.08
N LYS A 168 2.24 9.25 2.06
CA LYS A 168 2.28 10.47 2.87
C LYS A 168 3.38 11.39 2.32
N ILE A 169 3.00 12.62 2.00
CA ILE A 169 3.93 13.67 1.57
C ILE A 169 4.27 14.50 2.81
N LEU A 170 5.55 14.48 3.18
CA LEU A 170 6.07 15.34 4.24
C LEU A 170 6.53 16.66 3.61
N LYS A 171 6.13 17.76 4.22
CA LYS A 171 6.54 19.14 3.84
C LYS A 171 7.62 19.62 4.78
#